data_7445a1f7c7e4091b1bec1d5a82f37972
#
_entry.id   7445a1f7c7e4091b1bec1d5a82f37972
#
_cell.length_a   1.000
_cell.length_b   1.000
_cell.length_c   1.000
_cell.angle_alpha   90.00
_cell.angle_beta   90.00
_cell.angle_gamma   90.00
#
_symmetry.space_group_name_H-M   'P 1'
#
loop_
_entity.id
_entity.type
_entity.pdbx_description
1 polymer ?
#
loop_
_entity_poly.entity_id
_entity_poly.type
_entity_poly.pdbx_seq_one_letter_code
_entity_poly.pdbx_strand_id
1 'polypeptide(L)'
;MKSPLGAMDCPLAVSERQFPEGPARRTFLDLWQHPWAVARYYDVKPFSWSHYRKMRPVYELLASAGQKTITTTILPEAWDHQCYDAYGTMIGRTKREDGTWEFDYSVFDEYVEFCRGCGLGPDICCYTLCPWGYVVRWQNAKGETESCVAKPGTKEFEDYWGIFLEAFATHLKQKGWFEQTYISMDERSIEDVRLIGEFVQKHAPGLRISMAGNKLPSEYGVTIDDF
;
A
#
# COMPACT_ATOMS: atom_id res chain seq x y z
N MET A 1 -35.20 -27.64 -7.30
CA MET A 1 -34.78 -28.92 -6.69
C MET A 1 -35.14 -28.86 -5.21
N LYS A 2 -35.91 -29.80 -4.68
CA LYS A 2 -36.17 -29.87 -3.24
C LYS A 2 -34.94 -30.47 -2.56
N SER A 3 -34.45 -29.80 -1.49
CA SER A 3 -33.35 -30.34 -0.70
C SER A 3 -33.75 -31.69 -0.07
N PRO A 4 -32.88 -32.72 -0.08
CA PRO A 4 -33.16 -34.00 0.59
C PRO A 4 -33.26 -33.85 2.13
N LEU A 5 -32.90 -32.69 2.70
CA LEU A 5 -32.96 -32.40 4.14
C LEU A 5 -34.27 -31.75 4.60
N GLY A 6 -35.27 -31.62 3.69
CA GLY A 6 -36.56 -31.01 4.01
C GLY A 6 -36.54 -29.47 3.95
N ALA A 7 -37.66 -28.83 4.20
CA ALA A 7 -37.82 -27.40 4.34
C ALA A 7 -37.62 -27.02 5.81
N MET A 8 -36.84 -25.96 6.05
CA MET A 8 -36.67 -25.36 7.37
C MET A 8 -37.18 -23.93 7.29
N ASP A 9 -38.15 -23.59 8.12
CA ASP A 9 -38.67 -22.23 8.24
C ASP A 9 -37.71 -21.41 9.13
N CYS A 10 -37.05 -20.40 8.53
CA CYS A 10 -36.28 -19.44 9.27
C CYS A 10 -37.07 -18.13 9.40
N PRO A 11 -37.43 -17.69 10.61
CA PRO A 11 -38.09 -16.41 10.79
C PRO A 11 -37.11 -15.27 10.42
N LEU A 12 -37.54 -14.39 9.53
CA LEU A 12 -36.79 -13.20 9.12
C LEU A 12 -37.50 -11.97 9.68
N ALA A 13 -36.78 -11.21 10.53
CA ALA A 13 -37.23 -9.91 10.99
C ALA A 13 -36.46 -8.82 10.22
N VAL A 14 -37.18 -7.97 9.51
CA VAL A 14 -36.61 -6.81 8.82
C VAL A 14 -36.69 -5.61 9.77
N SER A 15 -35.53 -5.01 10.08
CA SER A 15 -35.44 -3.79 10.88
C SER A 15 -35.68 -2.56 10.01
N GLU A 16 -36.30 -1.52 10.58
CA GLU A 16 -36.40 -0.20 9.95
C GLU A 16 -35.07 0.56 9.95
N ARG A 17 -34.05 0.03 10.62
CA ARG A 17 -32.70 0.65 10.64
C ARG A 17 -32.08 0.58 9.25
N GLN A 18 -31.60 1.73 8.80
CA GLN A 18 -30.84 1.85 7.55
C GLN A 18 -29.36 1.97 7.85
N PHE A 19 -28.52 1.33 7.03
CA PHE A 19 -27.09 1.58 7.07
C PHE A 19 -26.81 2.96 6.50
N PRO A 20 -25.85 3.71 7.07
CA PRO A 20 -25.41 4.98 6.48
C PRO A 20 -24.80 4.74 5.10
N GLU A 21 -24.85 5.75 4.24
CA GLU A 21 -24.15 5.75 2.96
C GLU A 21 -22.66 5.43 3.16
N GLY A 22 -22.04 4.81 2.13
CA GLY A 22 -20.67 4.31 2.20
C GLY A 22 -19.66 5.28 2.81
N PRO A 23 -19.55 6.53 2.32
CA PRO A 23 -18.61 7.52 2.87
C PRO A 23 -18.87 7.90 4.33
N ALA A 24 -20.11 7.83 4.79
CA ALA A 24 -20.51 8.14 6.18
C ALA A 24 -20.36 6.96 7.14
N ARG A 25 -19.95 5.79 6.67
CA ARG A 25 -19.72 4.62 7.52
C ARG A 25 -18.52 4.82 8.42
N ARG A 26 -18.68 4.47 9.70
CA ARG A 26 -17.58 4.50 10.67
C ARG A 26 -16.64 3.31 10.53
N THR A 27 -17.09 2.23 9.88
CA THR A 27 -16.25 1.06 9.61
C THR A 27 -15.09 1.46 8.73
N PHE A 28 -13.88 1.15 9.16
CA PHE A 28 -12.68 1.31 8.35
C PHE A 28 -12.63 0.14 7.36
N LEU A 29 -12.83 0.43 6.09
CA LEU A 29 -12.79 -0.55 5.02
C LEU A 29 -11.47 -0.39 4.27
N ASP A 30 -10.66 -1.45 4.31
CA ASP A 30 -9.42 -1.56 3.56
C ASP A 30 -9.42 -2.82 2.69
N LEU A 31 -9.84 -2.66 1.45
CA LEU A 31 -9.72 -3.68 0.42
C LEU A 31 -8.53 -3.32 -0.47
N TRP A 32 -7.49 -4.14 -0.45
CA TRP A 32 -6.27 -3.89 -1.20
C TRP A 32 -6.50 -3.89 -2.70
N GLN A 33 -6.06 -2.81 -3.36
CA GLN A 33 -6.18 -2.67 -4.79
C GLN A 33 -4.96 -3.24 -5.50
N HIS A 34 -5.19 -3.97 -6.61
CA HIS A 34 -4.14 -4.56 -7.43
C HIS A 34 -4.19 -4.05 -8.87
N PRO A 35 -3.67 -2.84 -9.16
CA PRO A 35 -3.79 -2.22 -10.48
C PRO A 35 -3.12 -3.05 -11.59
N TRP A 36 -2.00 -3.73 -11.33
CA TRP A 36 -1.34 -4.54 -12.35
C TRP A 36 -2.19 -5.73 -12.82
N ALA A 37 -2.97 -6.35 -11.93
CA ALA A 37 -3.93 -7.40 -12.30
C ALA A 37 -4.99 -6.88 -13.28
N VAL A 38 -5.47 -5.66 -13.05
CA VAL A 38 -6.42 -4.99 -13.97
C VAL A 38 -5.76 -4.73 -15.33
N ALA A 39 -4.50 -4.25 -15.33
CA ALA A 39 -3.77 -3.99 -16.56
C ALA A 39 -3.61 -5.27 -17.40
N ARG A 40 -3.19 -6.38 -16.78
CA ARG A 40 -3.06 -7.67 -17.46
C ARG A 40 -4.40 -8.19 -17.96
N TYR A 41 -5.44 -8.15 -17.12
CA TYR A 41 -6.76 -8.66 -17.50
C TYR A 41 -7.33 -7.97 -18.74
N TYR A 42 -7.13 -6.68 -18.88
CA TYR A 42 -7.61 -5.89 -20.01
C TYR A 42 -6.58 -5.69 -21.13
N ASP A 43 -5.40 -6.30 -21.00
CA ASP A 43 -4.28 -6.16 -21.96
C ASP A 43 -3.97 -4.69 -22.27
N VAL A 44 -3.76 -3.90 -21.24
CA VAL A 44 -3.43 -2.47 -21.34
C VAL A 44 -2.12 -2.15 -20.59
N LYS A 45 -1.39 -1.15 -21.08
CA LYS A 45 -0.17 -0.70 -20.39
C LYS A 45 -0.53 -0.15 -19.00
N PRO A 46 0.13 -0.63 -17.91
CA PRO A 46 -0.07 -0.11 -16.57
C PRO A 46 0.04 1.42 -16.52
N PHE A 47 -0.85 2.05 -15.76
CA PHE A 47 -0.94 3.50 -15.53
C PHE A 47 -1.06 4.36 -16.81
N SER A 48 -1.49 3.77 -17.91
CA SER A 48 -1.91 4.52 -19.10
C SER A 48 -3.34 5.04 -18.93
N TRP A 49 -3.72 6.04 -19.75
CA TRP A 49 -5.10 6.54 -19.79
C TRP A 49 -6.13 5.42 -19.98
N SER A 50 -5.82 4.43 -20.84
CA SER A 50 -6.66 3.25 -21.07
C SER A 50 -6.83 2.42 -19.79
N HIS A 51 -5.76 2.24 -19.03
CA HIS A 51 -5.77 1.51 -17.77
C HIS A 51 -6.63 2.24 -16.72
N TYR A 52 -6.43 3.52 -16.49
CA TYR A 52 -7.24 4.32 -15.58
C TYR A 52 -8.74 4.27 -15.92
N ARG A 53 -9.07 4.32 -17.22
CA ARG A 53 -10.45 4.16 -17.67
C ARG A 53 -11.05 2.79 -17.31
N LYS A 54 -10.25 1.72 -17.32
CA LYS A 54 -10.70 0.37 -16.95
C LYS A 54 -10.84 0.21 -15.43
N MET A 55 -9.97 0.84 -14.64
CA MET A 55 -10.05 0.81 -13.19
C MET A 55 -11.23 1.63 -12.63
N ARG A 56 -11.55 2.78 -13.23
CA ARG A 56 -12.52 3.73 -12.68
C ARG A 56 -13.84 3.13 -12.19
N PRO A 57 -14.58 2.29 -12.93
CA PRO A 57 -15.87 1.77 -12.44
C PRO A 57 -15.74 0.94 -11.18
N VAL A 58 -14.66 0.17 -11.03
CA VAL A 58 -14.41 -0.66 -9.85
C VAL A 58 -14.01 0.21 -8.66
N TYR A 59 -13.20 1.24 -8.88
CA TYR A 59 -12.74 2.16 -7.84
C TYR A 59 -13.90 3.04 -7.33
N GLU A 60 -14.77 3.51 -8.21
CA GLU A 60 -16.01 4.22 -7.82
C GLU A 60 -16.95 3.30 -7.02
N LEU A 61 -17.03 2.01 -7.36
CA LEU A 61 -17.78 1.02 -6.59
C LEU A 61 -17.18 0.82 -5.19
N LEU A 62 -15.85 0.68 -5.07
CA LEU A 62 -15.16 0.62 -3.79
C LEU A 62 -15.41 1.87 -2.93
N ALA A 63 -15.35 3.04 -3.54
CA ALA A 63 -15.66 4.30 -2.87
C ALA A 63 -17.09 4.33 -2.35
N SER A 64 -18.07 3.85 -3.15
CA SER A 64 -19.48 3.76 -2.72
C SER A 64 -19.68 2.80 -1.56
N ALA A 65 -18.83 1.77 -1.44
CA ALA A 65 -18.81 0.87 -0.30
C ALA A 65 -18.16 1.48 0.96
N GLY A 66 -17.49 2.63 0.82
CA GLY A 66 -16.82 3.34 1.92
C GLY A 66 -15.35 2.99 2.10
N GLN A 67 -14.65 2.59 1.03
CA GLN A 67 -13.20 2.36 1.04
C GLN A 67 -12.45 3.58 1.57
N LYS A 68 -11.58 3.38 2.57
CA LYS A 68 -10.85 4.44 3.27
C LYS A 68 -9.40 4.56 2.82
N THR A 69 -8.84 3.52 2.24
CA THR A 69 -7.42 3.44 1.93
C THR A 69 -7.16 3.35 0.43
N ILE A 70 -6.02 3.90 0.03
CA ILE A 70 -5.43 3.76 -1.29
C ILE A 70 -4.19 2.88 -1.13
N THR A 71 -4.24 1.66 -1.68
CA THR A 71 -3.10 0.74 -1.65
C THR A 71 -2.07 1.17 -2.70
N THR A 72 -0.86 1.48 -2.26
CA THR A 72 0.27 1.80 -3.13
C THR A 72 1.46 0.88 -2.85
N THR A 73 2.34 0.70 -3.83
CA THR A 73 3.58 -0.05 -3.65
C THR A 73 4.78 0.85 -3.92
N ILE A 74 5.68 0.92 -2.95
CA ILE A 74 6.90 1.74 -3.00
C ILE A 74 8.14 0.97 -3.43
N LEU A 75 7.97 -0.33 -3.71
CA LEU A 75 8.97 -1.20 -4.34
C LEU A 75 8.25 -2.29 -5.12
N PRO A 76 8.94 -2.99 -6.07
CA PRO A 76 8.36 -4.13 -6.75
C PRO A 76 8.32 -5.36 -5.82
N GLU A 77 7.29 -6.20 -5.98
CA GLU A 77 7.15 -7.47 -5.27
C GLU A 77 7.15 -7.34 -3.75
N ALA A 78 6.34 -6.43 -3.23
CA ALA A 78 6.17 -6.22 -1.79
C ALA A 78 5.81 -7.51 -1.03
N TRP A 79 5.09 -8.43 -1.70
CA TRP A 79 4.61 -9.71 -1.16
C TRP A 79 5.32 -10.95 -1.73
N ASP A 80 6.48 -10.79 -2.39
CA ASP A 80 7.34 -11.87 -2.89
C ASP A 80 6.55 -12.98 -3.63
N HIS A 81 5.88 -12.62 -4.72
CA HIS A 81 5.11 -13.51 -5.60
C HIS A 81 3.92 -14.25 -4.94
N GLN A 82 3.37 -13.77 -3.83
CA GLN A 82 2.15 -14.34 -3.23
C GLN A 82 0.90 -14.11 -4.11
N CYS A 83 0.93 -13.13 -5.01
CA CYS A 83 -0.13 -12.86 -5.96
C CYS A 83 0.20 -13.46 -7.34
N TYR A 84 -0.83 -13.85 -8.08
CA TYR A 84 -0.66 -14.35 -9.44
C TYR A 84 0.01 -13.32 -10.36
N ASP A 85 -0.43 -12.07 -10.27
CA ASP A 85 0.20 -10.95 -10.98
C ASP A 85 1.24 -10.29 -10.09
N ALA A 86 2.41 -10.01 -10.66
CA ALA A 86 3.45 -9.29 -9.97
C ALA A 86 3.01 -7.85 -9.65
N TYR A 87 3.25 -7.40 -8.42
CA TYR A 87 3.17 -6.00 -8.09
C TYR A 87 4.44 -5.27 -8.56
N GLY A 88 4.26 -4.26 -9.38
CA GLY A 88 5.34 -3.33 -9.71
C GLY A 88 5.57 -2.30 -8.61
N THR A 89 6.43 -1.33 -8.87
CA THR A 89 6.59 -0.14 -8.03
C THR A 89 5.88 1.06 -8.64
N MET A 90 5.33 1.92 -7.79
CA MET A 90 4.79 3.22 -8.22
C MET A 90 5.83 4.35 -8.07
N ILE A 91 6.98 4.06 -7.47
CA ILE A 91 8.07 5.02 -7.29
C ILE A 91 9.33 4.49 -7.95
N GLY A 92 9.79 5.18 -8.98
CA GLY A 92 11.04 4.87 -9.65
C GLY A 92 12.23 5.19 -8.75
N ARG A 93 13.28 4.36 -8.81
CA ARG A 93 14.53 4.55 -8.05
C ARG A 93 15.71 4.32 -8.94
N THR A 94 16.55 5.35 -9.08
CA THR A 94 17.78 5.27 -9.87
C THR A 94 18.96 5.70 -9.02
N LYS A 95 20.00 4.86 -8.99
CA LYS A 95 21.28 5.20 -8.39
C LYS A 95 22.23 5.69 -9.46
N ARG A 96 22.67 6.94 -9.36
CA ARG A 96 23.58 7.59 -10.32
C ARG A 96 25.03 7.10 -10.13
N GLU A 97 25.91 7.38 -11.10
CA GLU A 97 27.33 6.99 -11.05
C GLU A 97 28.07 7.63 -9.87
N ASP A 98 27.67 8.82 -9.44
CA ASP A 98 28.24 9.51 -8.28
C ASP A 98 27.72 8.97 -6.93
N GLY A 99 26.86 7.94 -6.96
CA GLY A 99 26.26 7.31 -5.79
C GLY A 99 25.00 8.00 -5.27
N THR A 100 24.57 9.12 -5.85
CA THR A 100 23.33 9.81 -5.46
C THR A 100 22.09 9.06 -5.96
N TRP A 101 20.97 9.28 -5.26
CA TRP A 101 19.69 8.66 -5.60
C TRP A 101 18.75 9.66 -6.25
N GLU A 102 18.02 9.18 -7.23
CA GLU A 102 16.91 9.87 -7.88
C GLU A 102 15.62 9.07 -7.70
N PHE A 103 14.55 9.77 -7.32
CA PHE A 103 13.24 9.17 -7.09
C PHE A 103 12.22 9.81 -8.05
N ASP A 104 11.50 8.95 -8.80
CA ASP A 104 10.41 9.37 -9.67
C ASP A 104 9.07 9.01 -9.03
N TYR A 105 8.34 10.02 -8.58
CA TYR A 105 7.03 9.88 -7.93
C TYR A 105 5.86 10.03 -8.91
N SER A 106 6.10 10.17 -10.22
CA SER A 106 5.06 10.52 -11.21
C SER A 106 3.89 9.53 -11.21
N VAL A 107 4.17 8.22 -11.21
CA VAL A 107 3.13 7.18 -11.18
C VAL A 107 2.41 7.15 -9.83
N PHE A 108 3.13 7.32 -8.73
CA PHE A 108 2.57 7.37 -7.38
C PHE A 108 1.58 8.54 -7.26
N ASP A 109 1.99 9.73 -7.66
CA ASP A 109 1.18 10.94 -7.61
C ASP A 109 -0.08 10.81 -8.46
N GLU A 110 0.07 10.41 -9.71
CA GLU A 110 -1.04 10.26 -10.64
C GLU A 110 -2.05 9.21 -10.17
N TYR A 111 -1.56 8.10 -9.61
CA TYR A 111 -2.41 7.04 -9.08
C TYR A 111 -3.19 7.48 -7.85
N VAL A 112 -2.55 8.16 -6.89
CA VAL A 112 -3.22 8.70 -5.70
C VAL A 112 -4.29 9.72 -6.09
N GLU A 113 -3.97 10.64 -7.02
CA GLU A 113 -4.92 11.64 -7.52
C GLU A 113 -6.10 10.97 -8.26
N PHE A 114 -5.83 9.95 -9.06
CA PHE A 114 -6.88 9.16 -9.72
C PHE A 114 -7.79 8.47 -8.69
N CYS A 115 -7.24 7.81 -7.67
CA CYS A 115 -8.01 7.14 -6.63
C CYS A 115 -8.92 8.13 -5.89
N ARG A 116 -8.38 9.28 -5.50
CA ARG A 116 -9.16 10.37 -4.87
C ARG A 116 -10.24 10.90 -5.81
N GLY A 117 -9.95 11.01 -7.09
CA GLY A 117 -10.91 11.38 -8.13
C GLY A 117 -12.04 10.36 -8.34
N CYS A 118 -11.86 9.11 -7.88
CA CYS A 118 -12.90 8.07 -7.81
C CYS A 118 -13.63 8.07 -6.46
N GLY A 119 -13.18 8.87 -5.49
CA GLY A 119 -13.77 8.95 -4.14
C GLY A 119 -13.14 8.02 -3.10
N LEU A 120 -11.99 7.38 -3.38
CA LEU A 120 -11.24 6.59 -2.41
C LEU A 120 -10.40 7.51 -1.50
N GLY A 121 -10.05 6.98 -0.35
CA GLY A 121 -9.20 7.67 0.61
C GLY A 121 -9.98 8.25 1.80
N PRO A 122 -9.35 9.12 2.58
CA PRO A 122 -8.13 9.89 2.28
C PRO A 122 -6.79 9.16 2.51
N ASP A 123 -6.80 8.01 3.19
CA ASP A 123 -5.59 7.37 3.69
C ASP A 123 -4.80 6.68 2.56
N ILE A 124 -3.47 6.80 2.58
CA ILE A 124 -2.55 6.24 1.58
C ILE A 124 -1.67 5.21 2.28
N CYS A 125 -1.84 3.93 1.93
CA CYS A 125 -1.07 2.83 2.48
C CYS A 125 0.08 2.46 1.54
N CYS A 126 1.32 2.68 1.97
CA CYS A 126 2.53 2.49 1.18
C CYS A 126 3.24 1.18 1.54
N TYR A 127 3.01 0.14 0.78
CA TYR A 127 3.67 -1.16 0.92
C TYR A 127 5.00 -1.16 0.17
N THR A 128 6.14 -1.45 0.77
CA THR A 128 6.47 -1.61 2.17
C THR A 128 7.97 -1.36 2.34
N LEU A 129 8.44 -1.02 3.53
CA LEU A 129 9.88 -1.00 3.81
C LEU A 129 10.44 -2.42 4.06
N CYS A 130 9.57 -3.39 4.30
CA CYS A 130 9.95 -4.75 4.67
C CYS A 130 9.26 -5.80 3.79
N PRO A 131 9.67 -5.95 2.53
CA PRO A 131 9.09 -6.97 1.65
C PRO A 131 9.39 -8.38 2.16
N TRP A 132 8.56 -9.34 1.81
CA TRP A 132 8.88 -10.74 2.01
C TRP A 132 10.21 -11.06 1.31
N GLY A 133 11.11 -11.82 1.97
CA GLY A 133 12.46 -12.07 1.45
C GLY A 133 13.45 -10.91 1.57
N TYR A 134 13.02 -9.70 1.99
CA TYR A 134 13.86 -8.51 2.20
C TYR A 134 14.60 -8.01 0.94
N VAL A 135 14.22 -8.45 -0.25
CA VAL A 135 14.89 -8.07 -1.49
C VAL A 135 14.41 -6.70 -1.97
N VAL A 136 15.34 -5.76 -2.09
CA VAL A 136 15.11 -4.44 -2.66
C VAL A 136 15.78 -4.32 -4.03
N ARG A 137 15.21 -3.47 -4.93
CA ARG A 137 15.67 -3.32 -6.30
C ARG A 137 15.70 -1.85 -6.71
N TRP A 138 16.63 -1.50 -7.60
CA TRP A 138 16.76 -0.16 -8.19
C TRP A 138 17.35 -0.24 -9.59
N GLN A 139 17.28 0.86 -10.34
CA GLN A 139 18.01 1.01 -11.60
C GLN A 139 19.37 1.63 -11.33
N ASN A 140 20.43 1.16 -11.97
CA ASN A 140 21.72 1.84 -11.99
C ASN A 140 21.73 2.94 -13.08
N ALA A 141 22.82 3.68 -13.18
CA ALA A 141 22.98 4.77 -14.16
C ALA A 141 22.88 4.31 -15.63
N LYS A 142 23.02 3.00 -15.87
CA LYS A 142 22.89 2.41 -17.22
C LYS A 142 21.47 1.89 -17.49
N GLY A 143 20.54 2.00 -16.53
CA GLY A 143 19.20 1.46 -16.61
C GLY A 143 19.12 -0.05 -16.37
N GLU A 144 20.16 -0.67 -15.81
CA GLU A 144 20.16 -2.08 -15.43
C GLU A 144 19.59 -2.23 -14.03
N THR A 145 18.82 -3.29 -13.79
CA THR A 145 18.25 -3.57 -12.46
C THR A 145 19.30 -4.21 -11.55
N GLU A 146 19.58 -3.56 -10.44
CA GLU A 146 20.36 -4.08 -9.32
C GLU A 146 19.47 -4.44 -8.14
N SER A 147 19.96 -5.30 -7.25
CA SER A 147 19.24 -5.71 -6.04
C SER A 147 20.18 -6.08 -4.91
N CYS A 148 19.67 -5.99 -3.69
CA CYS A 148 20.32 -6.57 -2.51
C CYS A 148 19.27 -7.05 -1.51
N VAL A 149 19.73 -7.79 -0.49
CA VAL A 149 18.91 -8.13 0.69
C VAL A 149 19.10 -7.04 1.72
N ALA A 150 18.03 -6.32 2.05
CA ALA A 150 18.01 -5.22 3.01
C ALA A 150 17.08 -5.58 4.18
N LYS A 151 17.61 -6.35 5.14
CA LYS A 151 16.88 -6.73 6.34
C LYS A 151 16.85 -5.56 7.34
N PRO A 152 15.73 -5.30 8.04
CA PRO A 152 15.68 -4.29 9.09
C PRO A 152 16.82 -4.41 10.09
N GLY A 153 17.44 -3.29 10.45
CA GLY A 153 18.59 -3.22 11.35
C GLY A 153 19.96 -3.45 10.71
N THR A 154 20.04 -3.75 9.41
CA THR A 154 21.31 -3.89 8.69
C THR A 154 21.74 -2.58 8.03
N LYS A 155 23.04 -2.50 7.68
CA LYS A 155 23.57 -1.35 6.96
C LYS A 155 22.93 -1.19 5.57
N GLU A 156 22.68 -2.30 4.88
CA GLU A 156 22.01 -2.34 3.58
C GLU A 156 20.60 -1.73 3.66
N PHE A 157 19.88 -2.00 4.76
CA PHE A 157 18.57 -1.42 5.01
C PHE A 157 18.67 0.11 5.21
N GLU A 158 19.59 0.55 6.05
CA GLU A 158 19.84 1.97 6.31
C GLU A 158 20.23 2.71 5.03
N ASP A 159 21.18 2.16 4.25
CA ASP A 159 21.69 2.79 3.03
C ASP A 159 20.62 2.90 1.92
N TYR A 160 19.72 1.94 1.85
CA TYR A 160 18.66 1.92 0.81
C TYR A 160 17.44 2.75 1.19
N TRP A 161 16.99 2.62 2.44
CA TRP A 161 15.72 3.18 2.86
C TRP A 161 15.84 4.56 3.51
N GLY A 162 16.97 4.89 4.17
CA GLY A 162 17.11 6.15 4.91
C GLY A 162 16.93 7.37 4.02
N ILE A 163 17.74 7.47 2.98
CA ILE A 163 17.67 8.58 2.00
C ILE A 163 16.32 8.65 1.28
N PHE A 164 15.75 7.46 0.97
CA PHE A 164 14.42 7.39 0.37
C PHE A 164 13.35 7.95 1.28
N LEU A 165 13.32 7.52 2.53
CA LEU A 165 12.26 7.89 3.46
C LEU A 165 12.28 9.39 3.78
N GLU A 166 13.46 10.00 3.89
CA GLU A 166 13.62 11.44 4.04
C GLU A 166 13.11 12.22 2.82
N ALA A 167 13.49 11.76 1.61
CA ALA A 167 13.03 12.36 0.37
C ALA A 167 11.52 12.18 0.17
N PHE A 168 11.00 11.00 0.47
CA PHE A 168 9.58 10.70 0.37
C PHE A 168 8.74 11.50 1.36
N ALA A 169 9.17 11.62 2.62
CA ALA A 169 8.52 12.48 3.60
C ALA A 169 8.47 13.95 3.15
N THR A 170 9.55 14.43 2.55
CA THR A 170 9.59 15.78 1.97
C THR A 170 8.59 15.94 0.83
N HIS A 171 8.54 14.98 -0.10
CA HIS A 171 7.59 14.95 -1.21
C HIS A 171 6.13 14.91 -0.71
N LEU A 172 5.82 14.05 0.26
CA LEU A 172 4.49 13.96 0.85
C LEU A 172 4.04 15.26 1.52
N LYS A 173 4.96 15.97 2.20
CA LYS A 173 4.68 17.30 2.78
C LYS A 173 4.40 18.34 1.71
N GLN A 174 5.15 18.34 0.60
CA GLN A 174 4.90 19.23 -0.54
C GLN A 174 3.54 18.99 -1.19
N LYS A 175 3.11 17.72 -1.27
CA LYS A 175 1.78 17.33 -1.79
C LYS A 175 0.64 17.55 -0.77
N GLY A 176 0.94 17.82 0.50
CA GLY A 176 -0.05 17.90 1.57
C GLY A 176 -0.66 16.55 1.95
N TRP A 177 0.06 15.45 1.73
CA TRP A 177 -0.40 14.08 1.96
C TRP A 177 0.25 13.39 3.16
N PHE A 178 1.21 14.03 3.80
CA PHE A 178 2.03 13.44 4.86
C PHE A 178 1.18 12.84 6.01
N GLU A 179 0.22 13.61 6.52
CA GLU A 179 -0.64 13.19 7.64
C GLU A 179 -1.64 12.07 7.28
N GLN A 180 -1.81 11.79 6.00
CA GLN A 180 -2.72 10.77 5.46
C GLN A 180 -1.97 9.55 4.97
N THR A 181 -0.63 9.54 5.06
CA THR A 181 0.20 8.46 4.54
C THR A 181 0.70 7.56 5.66
N TYR A 182 0.64 6.26 5.39
CA TYR A 182 1.15 5.21 6.24
C TYR A 182 2.26 4.45 5.53
N ILE A 183 3.31 4.11 6.26
CA ILE A 183 4.18 3.00 5.89
C ILE A 183 3.47 1.73 6.32
N SER A 184 3.09 0.93 5.33
CA SER A 184 2.25 -0.25 5.55
C SER A 184 3.09 -1.53 5.51
N MET A 185 2.77 -2.45 6.38
CA MET A 185 3.43 -3.74 6.48
C MET A 185 2.39 -4.86 6.43
N ASP A 186 2.79 -5.98 5.87
CA ASP A 186 2.09 -7.26 6.01
C ASP A 186 2.57 -7.97 7.28
N GLU A 187 2.14 -9.20 7.53
CA GLU A 187 2.51 -10.02 8.68
C GLU A 187 4.04 -10.14 8.85
N ARG A 188 4.61 -9.37 9.76
CA ARG A 188 6.05 -9.34 10.04
C ARG A 188 6.34 -9.76 11.48
N SER A 189 7.59 -10.15 11.74
CA SER A 189 8.02 -10.45 13.11
C SER A 189 7.95 -9.21 14.00
N ILE A 190 7.78 -9.42 15.30
CA ILE A 190 7.79 -8.32 16.29
C ILE A 190 9.09 -7.51 16.16
N GLU A 191 10.23 -8.19 15.96
CA GLU A 191 11.53 -7.56 15.85
C GLU A 191 11.61 -6.67 14.60
N ASP A 192 11.18 -7.16 13.42
CA ASP A 192 11.16 -6.36 12.19
C ASP A 192 10.29 -5.12 12.35
N VAL A 193 9.09 -5.27 12.90
CA VAL A 193 8.14 -4.15 13.10
C VAL A 193 8.72 -3.10 14.05
N ARG A 194 9.36 -3.53 15.13
CA ARG A 194 10.02 -2.62 16.10
C ARG A 194 11.15 -1.84 15.41
N LEU A 195 12.05 -2.54 14.69
CA LEU A 195 13.16 -1.90 13.99
C LEU A 195 12.68 -0.92 12.92
N ILE A 196 11.61 -1.24 12.19
CA ILE A 196 11.00 -0.35 11.20
C ILE A 196 10.36 0.85 11.89
N GLY A 197 9.66 0.67 12.99
CA GLY A 197 9.09 1.78 13.76
C GLY A 197 10.13 2.77 14.23
N GLU A 198 11.23 2.28 14.81
CA GLU A 198 12.38 3.09 15.23
C GLU A 198 13.01 3.82 14.02
N PHE A 199 13.14 3.12 12.88
CA PHE A 199 13.68 3.67 11.64
C PHE A 199 12.78 4.77 11.05
N VAL A 200 11.47 4.56 11.00
CA VAL A 200 10.51 5.58 10.53
C VAL A 200 10.57 6.82 11.42
N GLN A 201 10.62 6.65 12.74
CA GLN A 201 10.73 7.78 13.67
C GLN A 201 12.06 8.55 13.50
N LYS A 202 13.13 7.86 13.14
CA LYS A 202 14.44 8.47 12.88
C LYS A 202 14.45 9.32 11.60
N HIS A 203 13.96 8.78 10.48
CA HIS A 203 14.10 9.36 9.14
C HIS A 203 12.89 10.19 8.67
N ALA A 204 11.71 9.91 9.21
CA ALA A 204 10.47 10.61 8.87
C ALA A 204 9.57 10.75 10.11
N PRO A 205 10.00 11.51 11.14
CA PRO A 205 9.25 11.64 12.38
C PRO A 205 7.82 12.15 12.12
N GLY A 206 6.85 11.45 12.69
CA GLY A 206 5.43 11.72 12.51
C GLY A 206 4.78 11.00 11.33
N LEU A 207 5.53 10.30 10.48
CA LEU A 207 4.92 9.44 9.46
C LEU A 207 4.28 8.23 10.14
N ARG A 208 3.07 7.91 9.75
CA ARG A 208 2.21 6.90 10.39
C ARG A 208 2.57 5.49 9.92
N ILE A 209 2.20 4.50 10.71
CA ILE A 209 2.43 3.08 10.43
C ILE A 209 1.11 2.35 10.44
N SER A 210 0.85 1.53 9.41
CA SER A 210 -0.24 0.57 9.38
C SER A 210 0.27 -0.85 9.17
N MET A 211 -0.50 -1.82 9.59
CA MET A 211 -0.08 -3.22 9.53
C MET A 211 -1.27 -4.16 9.40
N ALA A 212 -1.16 -5.16 8.52
CA ALA A 212 -1.99 -6.35 8.58
C ALA A 212 -1.25 -7.39 9.42
N GLY A 213 -1.72 -7.64 10.63
CA GLY A 213 -1.00 -8.47 11.60
C GLY A 213 -1.85 -9.57 12.22
N ASN A 214 -1.19 -10.50 12.89
CA ASN A 214 -1.82 -11.63 13.59
C ASN A 214 -1.60 -11.61 15.11
N LYS A 215 -1.11 -10.48 15.65
CA LYS A 215 -0.86 -10.25 17.08
C LYS A 215 -1.49 -8.92 17.49
N LEU A 216 -1.69 -8.71 18.78
CA LEU A 216 -2.20 -7.43 19.28
C LEU A 216 -1.19 -6.31 19.00
N PRO A 217 -1.62 -5.11 18.58
CA PRO A 217 -0.73 -3.97 18.32
C PRO A 217 0.25 -3.67 19.46
N SER A 218 -0.19 -3.81 20.71
CA SER A 218 0.64 -3.59 21.91
C SER A 218 1.84 -4.54 22.05
N GLU A 219 1.83 -5.68 21.35
CA GLU A 219 2.93 -6.65 21.41
C GLU A 219 4.14 -6.22 20.58
N TYR A 220 3.97 -5.31 19.63
CA TYR A 220 5.04 -4.88 18.73
C TYR A 220 5.98 -3.85 19.36
N GLY A 221 5.60 -3.20 20.46
CA GLY A 221 6.44 -2.24 21.17
C GLY A 221 6.68 -0.92 20.46
N VAL A 222 5.92 -0.65 19.40
CA VAL A 222 5.88 0.62 18.64
C VAL A 222 4.43 1.02 18.41
N THR A 223 4.19 2.28 18.10
CA THR A 223 2.85 2.74 17.75
C THR A 223 2.48 2.22 16.36
N ILE A 224 1.38 1.51 16.28
CA ILE A 224 0.70 1.14 15.03
C ILE A 224 -0.55 2.00 14.96
N ASP A 225 -0.63 2.86 13.97
CA ASP A 225 -1.71 3.86 13.84
C ASP A 225 -2.98 3.26 13.24
N ASP A 226 -2.83 2.18 12.45
CA ASP A 226 -3.92 1.39 11.88
C ASP A 226 -3.53 -0.09 11.77
N PHE A 227 -4.49 -1.01 12.13
CA PHE A 227 -4.21 -2.43 12.30
C PHE A 227 -5.37 -3.31 11.80
#